data_afbd278ba717fa813faca1fa013a6fc2
#
_entry.id   afbd278ba717fa813faca1fa013a6fc2
#
_cell.length_a   1.000
_cell.length_b   1.000
_cell.length_c   1.000
_cell.angle_alpha   90.00
_cell.angle_beta   90.00
_cell.angle_gamma   90.00
#
_symmetry.space_group_name_H-M   'P 1'
#
loop_
_entity.id
_entity.type
_entity.pdbx_description
1 polymer ?
#
loop_
_entity_poly.entity_id
_entity_poly.type
_entity_poly.pdbx_seq_one_letter_code
_entity_poly.pdbx_strand_id
1 'polypeptide(L)'
;KTALQNKNFRQALNFALDRTSYSAQVNGKDGASKTLRTLLVPPTFVQADGKDFGTLVEEKLAATGDEWKGVSFADAQDSLHNADKAKAELAKAKSELQSQGVQFPIHIDYVVDQSSNALVQQADSMKSSIEASLGKDNVVIDVQKLSTDDADNATYFAQSPDQKDFDMDITGWGPDFQD
;
A
#
# COMPACT_ATOMS: atom_id res chain seq x y z
N LYS A 1 -2.07 -7.45 -13.76
CA LYS A 1 -2.66 -8.75 -13.37
C LYS A 1 -4.14 -8.58 -13.02
N THR A 2 -4.97 -9.55 -13.37
CA THR A 2 -6.44 -9.55 -13.11
C THR A 2 -6.74 -9.31 -11.62
N ALA A 3 -5.95 -9.91 -10.73
CA ALA A 3 -6.14 -9.75 -9.29
C ALA A 3 -6.07 -8.28 -8.82
N LEU A 4 -5.18 -7.48 -9.40
CA LEU A 4 -5.04 -6.06 -9.06
C LEU A 4 -6.22 -5.19 -9.55
N GLN A 5 -7.06 -5.69 -10.44
CA GLN A 5 -8.31 -5.02 -10.84
C GLN A 5 -9.44 -5.25 -9.83
N ASN A 6 -9.33 -6.29 -9.00
CA ASN A 6 -10.31 -6.57 -7.95
C ASN A 6 -10.14 -5.61 -6.77
N LYS A 7 -11.24 -4.91 -6.43
CA LYS A 7 -11.25 -3.92 -5.33
C LYS A 7 -10.89 -4.56 -3.99
N ASN A 8 -11.50 -5.70 -3.67
CA ASN A 8 -11.32 -6.37 -2.37
C ASN A 8 -9.88 -6.89 -2.23
N PHE A 9 -9.26 -7.34 -3.34
CA PHE A 9 -7.86 -7.74 -3.33
C PHE A 9 -6.92 -6.57 -3.03
N ARG A 10 -7.14 -5.41 -3.66
CA ARG A 10 -6.35 -4.20 -3.34
C ARG A 10 -6.56 -3.73 -1.90
N GLN A 11 -7.77 -3.84 -1.37
CA GLN A 11 -8.05 -3.52 0.05
C GLN A 11 -7.35 -4.51 0.98
N ALA A 12 -7.32 -5.80 0.64
CA ALA A 12 -6.57 -6.80 1.40
C ALA A 12 -5.09 -6.45 1.51
N LEU A 13 -4.44 -6.09 0.39
CA LEU A 13 -3.05 -5.63 0.37
C LEU A 13 -2.87 -4.36 1.22
N ASN A 14 -3.79 -3.41 1.11
CA ASN A 14 -3.75 -2.15 1.83
C ASN A 14 -3.82 -2.33 3.36
N PHE A 15 -4.70 -3.22 3.85
CA PHE A 15 -4.80 -3.55 5.28
C PHE A 15 -3.69 -4.49 5.76
N ALA A 16 -3.05 -5.23 4.87
CA ALA A 16 -1.96 -6.15 5.21
C ALA A 16 -0.62 -5.44 5.41
N LEU A 17 -0.40 -4.28 4.78
CA LEU A 17 0.84 -3.52 4.84
C LEU A 17 1.00 -2.82 6.20
N ASP A 18 2.03 -3.18 6.95
CA ASP A 18 2.49 -2.47 8.16
C ASP A 18 3.37 -1.28 7.75
N ARG A 19 2.75 -0.11 7.63
CA ARG A 19 3.44 1.13 7.24
C ARG A 19 4.37 1.64 8.34
N THR A 20 4.08 1.33 9.59
CA THR A 20 4.95 1.70 10.71
C THR A 20 6.27 0.95 10.62
N SER A 21 6.24 -0.36 10.41
CA SER A 21 7.44 -1.16 10.19
C SER A 21 8.17 -0.77 8.91
N TYR A 22 7.45 -0.47 7.83
CA TYR A 22 8.00 0.03 6.58
C TYR A 22 8.74 1.37 6.77
N SER A 23 8.10 2.35 7.42
CA SER A 23 8.68 3.66 7.69
C SER A 23 9.88 3.57 8.65
N ALA A 24 9.86 2.65 9.61
CA ALA A 24 10.93 2.47 10.57
C ALA A 24 12.27 2.05 9.95
N GLN A 25 12.26 1.47 8.75
CA GLN A 25 13.49 1.09 8.02
C GLN A 25 14.36 2.31 7.69
N VAL A 26 13.75 3.49 7.54
CA VAL A 26 14.44 4.74 7.22
C VAL A 26 14.47 5.69 8.40
N ASN A 27 13.34 5.81 9.09
CA ASN A 27 13.15 6.83 10.13
C ASN A 27 13.42 6.31 11.56
N GLY A 28 13.74 5.01 11.69
CA GLY A 28 13.83 4.37 12.99
C GLY A 28 12.45 4.25 13.67
N LYS A 29 12.38 3.46 14.74
CA LYS A 29 11.10 3.19 15.45
C LYS A 29 10.42 4.45 15.97
N ASP A 30 11.20 5.36 16.55
CA ASP A 30 10.66 6.60 17.14
C ASP A 30 10.29 7.64 16.07
N GLY A 31 10.94 7.61 14.93
CA GLY A 31 10.65 8.49 13.79
C GLY A 31 9.45 8.05 12.97
N ALA A 32 9.22 6.74 12.86
CA ALA A 32 8.16 6.19 12.02
C ALA A 32 6.78 6.75 12.37
N SER A 33 6.42 6.75 13.66
CA SER A 33 5.12 7.28 14.12
C SER A 33 4.97 8.79 13.94
N LYS A 34 6.08 9.54 13.87
CA LYS A 34 6.08 10.99 13.69
C LYS A 34 5.96 11.42 12.23
N THR A 35 6.46 10.59 11.30
CA THR A 35 6.51 10.91 9.88
C THR A 35 5.39 10.28 9.08
N LEU A 36 4.82 9.19 9.58
CA LEU A 36 3.74 8.49 8.89
C LEU A 36 2.45 9.32 8.85
N ARG A 37 1.85 9.37 7.67
CA ARG A 37 0.55 9.99 7.43
C ARG A 37 -0.30 9.07 6.55
N THR A 38 -1.56 8.92 6.92
CA THR A 38 -2.52 8.11 6.16
C THR A 38 -3.15 8.90 5.02
N LEU A 39 -3.24 10.22 5.18
CA LEU A 39 -3.75 11.15 4.17
C LEU A 39 -2.66 12.09 3.67
N LEU A 40 -2.76 12.49 2.41
CA LEU A 40 -1.90 13.51 1.81
C LEU A 40 -2.18 14.92 2.36
N VAL A 41 -3.42 15.18 2.79
CA VAL A 41 -3.81 16.45 3.42
C VAL A 41 -3.47 16.38 4.91
N PRO A 42 -2.57 17.25 5.41
CA PRO A 42 -2.23 17.28 6.82
C PRO A 42 -3.44 17.63 7.70
N PRO A 43 -3.46 17.14 8.97
CA PRO A 43 -4.49 17.54 9.92
C PRO A 43 -4.57 19.06 10.07
N THR A 44 -5.76 19.59 10.23
CA THR A 44 -6.08 21.02 10.39
C THR A 44 -5.79 21.92 9.20
N PHE A 45 -5.21 21.41 8.12
CA PHE A 45 -4.84 22.20 6.94
C PHE A 45 -6.07 22.59 6.10
N VAL A 46 -7.01 21.65 5.92
CA VAL A 46 -8.27 21.89 5.20
C VAL A 46 -9.45 21.54 6.09
N GLN A 47 -10.40 22.43 6.20
CA GLN A 47 -11.65 22.24 6.92
C GLN A 47 -12.84 22.57 6.00
N ALA A 48 -13.91 21.77 6.11
CA ALA A 48 -15.18 22.05 5.48
C ALA A 48 -16.32 21.74 6.47
N ASP A 49 -17.33 22.61 6.51
CA ASP A 49 -18.47 22.48 7.42
C ASP A 49 -18.08 22.36 8.92
N GLY A 50 -16.99 23.03 9.31
CA GLY A 50 -16.45 22.97 10.68
C GLY A 50 -15.77 21.67 11.06
N LYS A 51 -15.53 20.77 10.12
CA LYS A 51 -14.84 19.51 10.31
C LYS A 51 -13.51 19.48 9.57
N ASP A 52 -12.53 18.81 10.16
CA ASP A 52 -11.27 18.52 9.50
C ASP A 52 -11.46 17.57 8.31
N PHE A 53 -10.63 17.73 7.27
CA PHE A 53 -10.69 16.90 6.07
C PHE A 53 -10.58 15.40 6.39
N GLY A 54 -9.69 15.00 7.30
CA GLY A 54 -9.55 13.62 7.74
C GLY A 54 -10.84 13.06 8.30
N THR A 55 -11.55 13.82 9.15
CA THR A 55 -12.86 13.42 9.70
C THR A 55 -13.90 13.23 8.61
N LEU A 56 -13.95 14.11 7.62
CA LEU A 56 -14.87 13.98 6.49
C LEU A 56 -14.59 12.74 5.65
N VAL A 57 -13.31 12.40 5.45
CA VAL A 57 -12.91 11.18 4.75
C VAL A 57 -13.35 9.93 5.54
N GLU A 58 -13.12 9.90 6.85
CA GLU A 58 -13.56 8.81 7.72
C GLU A 58 -15.07 8.57 7.60
N GLU A 59 -15.87 9.62 7.75
CA GLU A 59 -17.33 9.55 7.64
C GLU A 59 -17.77 9.03 6.27
N LYS A 60 -17.16 9.54 5.19
CA LYS A 60 -17.46 9.11 3.82
C LYS A 60 -17.13 7.64 3.60
N LEU A 61 -15.93 7.21 3.98
CA LEU A 61 -15.51 5.83 3.80
C LEU A 61 -16.33 4.86 4.64
N ALA A 62 -16.61 5.19 5.91
CA ALA A 62 -17.47 4.37 6.78
C ALA A 62 -18.87 4.17 6.21
N ALA A 63 -19.37 5.11 5.41
CA ALA A 63 -20.63 4.98 4.70
C ALA A 63 -20.57 4.08 3.45
N THR A 64 -19.36 3.78 2.94
CA THR A 64 -19.18 2.94 1.75
C THR A 64 -19.03 1.46 2.03
N GLY A 65 -18.64 1.09 3.26
CA GLY A 65 -18.50 -0.31 3.64
C GLY A 65 -18.00 -0.50 5.07
N ASP A 66 -18.32 -1.66 5.64
CA ASP A 66 -17.95 -2.02 7.02
C ASP A 66 -16.43 -2.17 7.20
N GLU A 67 -15.70 -2.44 6.14
CA GLU A 67 -14.25 -2.53 6.13
C GLU A 67 -13.58 -1.23 6.61
N TRP A 68 -14.21 -0.09 6.43
CA TRP A 68 -13.70 1.21 6.84
C TRP A 68 -14.07 1.63 8.26
N LYS A 69 -14.95 0.88 8.93
CA LYS A 69 -15.32 1.18 10.32
C LYS A 69 -14.11 1.04 11.25
N GLY A 70 -13.89 2.06 12.06
CA GLY A 70 -12.79 2.12 13.03
C GLY A 70 -11.42 2.41 12.42
N VAL A 71 -11.36 2.81 11.15
CA VAL A 71 -10.15 3.37 10.53
C VAL A 71 -10.14 4.87 10.83
N SER A 72 -9.04 5.38 11.40
CA SER A 72 -8.84 6.82 11.64
C SER A 72 -7.85 7.40 10.65
N PHE A 73 -8.19 8.55 10.10
CA PHE A 73 -7.32 9.34 9.22
C PHE A 73 -6.83 10.63 9.88
N ALA A 74 -7.31 10.93 11.08
CA ALA A 74 -6.96 12.15 11.79
C ALA A 74 -5.56 12.10 12.42
N ASP A 75 -5.00 10.91 12.60
CA ASP A 75 -3.74 10.67 13.30
C ASP A 75 -2.60 10.29 12.34
N ALA A 76 -1.37 10.50 12.80
CA ALA A 76 -0.13 10.06 12.15
C ALA A 76 0.19 8.57 12.33
N GLN A 77 -0.73 7.80 12.90
CA GLN A 77 -0.59 6.36 13.13
C GLN A 77 -0.98 5.54 11.89
N ASP A 78 -0.49 4.31 11.80
CA ASP A 78 -0.92 3.36 10.78
C ASP A 78 -2.28 2.75 11.16
N SER A 79 -3.34 3.52 10.99
CA SER A 79 -4.71 3.06 11.25
C SER A 79 -5.25 2.09 10.21
N LEU A 80 -4.56 1.93 9.09
CA LEU A 80 -4.93 1.01 8.02
C LEU A 80 -4.45 -0.41 8.28
N HIS A 81 -3.29 -0.59 8.95
CA HIS A 81 -2.77 -1.94 9.19
C HIS A 81 -3.71 -2.74 10.12
N ASN A 82 -4.32 -3.78 9.56
CA ASN A 82 -5.23 -4.66 10.28
C ASN A 82 -5.31 -6.03 9.58
N ALA A 83 -4.65 -7.03 10.16
CA ALA A 83 -4.57 -8.38 9.58
C ALA A 83 -5.93 -9.07 9.46
N ASP A 84 -6.87 -8.82 10.37
CA ASP A 84 -8.20 -9.44 10.31
C ASP A 84 -9.04 -8.84 9.18
N LYS A 85 -8.98 -7.51 9.01
CA LYS A 85 -9.61 -6.85 7.85
C LYS A 85 -8.97 -7.30 6.54
N ALA A 86 -7.64 -7.41 6.50
CA ALA A 86 -6.90 -7.91 5.34
C ALA A 86 -7.38 -9.31 4.91
N LYS A 87 -7.51 -10.23 5.88
CA LYS A 87 -8.02 -11.59 5.63
C LYS A 87 -9.49 -11.60 5.19
N ALA A 88 -10.33 -10.75 5.78
CA ALA A 88 -11.73 -10.64 5.41
C ALA A 88 -11.91 -10.15 3.95
N GLU A 89 -11.15 -9.12 3.56
CA GLU A 89 -11.17 -8.63 2.18
C GLU A 89 -10.57 -9.65 1.20
N LEU A 90 -9.50 -10.35 1.58
CA LEU A 90 -8.94 -11.44 0.76
C LEU A 90 -9.96 -12.57 0.56
N ALA A 91 -10.72 -12.93 1.57
CA ALA A 91 -11.74 -13.98 1.46
C ALA A 91 -12.82 -13.62 0.43
N LYS A 92 -13.27 -12.35 0.41
CA LYS A 92 -14.21 -11.83 -0.61
C LYS A 92 -13.56 -11.90 -2.01
N ALA A 93 -12.34 -11.37 -2.14
CA ALA A 93 -11.61 -11.37 -3.41
C ALA A 93 -11.36 -12.78 -3.95
N LYS A 94 -11.02 -13.73 -3.08
CA LYS A 94 -10.66 -15.10 -3.46
C LYS A 94 -11.80 -15.80 -4.20
N SER A 95 -13.03 -15.69 -3.69
CA SER A 95 -14.22 -16.27 -4.33
C SER A 95 -14.44 -15.70 -5.74
N GLU A 96 -14.34 -14.37 -5.89
CA GLU A 96 -14.52 -13.69 -7.17
C GLU A 96 -13.40 -14.05 -8.17
N LEU A 97 -12.14 -14.00 -7.72
CA LEU A 97 -10.96 -14.26 -8.56
C LEU A 97 -10.89 -15.72 -9.03
N GLN A 98 -11.24 -16.68 -8.16
CA GLN A 98 -11.29 -18.08 -8.55
C GLN A 98 -12.35 -18.34 -9.62
N SER A 99 -13.50 -17.66 -9.54
CA SER A 99 -14.53 -17.74 -10.60
C SER A 99 -14.06 -17.18 -11.95
N GLN A 100 -13.06 -16.30 -11.93
CA GLN A 100 -12.39 -15.75 -13.12
C GLN A 100 -11.17 -16.59 -13.58
N GLY A 101 -10.92 -17.72 -12.94
CA GLY A 101 -9.80 -18.62 -13.30
C GLY A 101 -8.45 -18.21 -12.72
N VAL A 102 -8.39 -17.23 -11.79
CA VAL A 102 -7.13 -16.83 -11.15
C VAL A 102 -6.66 -17.91 -10.19
N GLN A 103 -5.40 -18.29 -10.34
CA GLN A 103 -4.74 -19.28 -9.49
C GLN A 103 -4.08 -18.62 -8.28
N PHE A 104 -3.99 -19.35 -7.17
CA PHE A 104 -3.30 -18.92 -5.95
C PHE A 104 -2.08 -19.82 -5.70
N PRO A 105 -0.98 -19.29 -5.11
CA PRO A 105 -0.83 -17.90 -4.67
C PRO A 105 -0.77 -16.90 -5.83
N ILE A 106 -1.20 -15.65 -5.57
CA ILE A 106 -1.03 -14.55 -6.48
C ILE A 106 0.36 -13.96 -6.26
N HIS A 107 1.17 -13.94 -7.29
CA HIS A 107 2.50 -13.34 -7.30
C HIS A 107 2.41 -11.88 -7.70
N ILE A 108 3.00 -11.00 -6.90
CA ILE A 108 3.05 -9.54 -7.11
C ILE A 108 4.50 -9.12 -7.27
N ASP A 109 4.85 -8.70 -8.47
CA ASP A 109 6.20 -8.22 -8.78
C ASP A 109 6.37 -6.79 -8.26
N TYR A 110 7.37 -6.59 -7.40
CA TYR A 110 7.73 -5.31 -6.81
C TYR A 110 9.17 -4.94 -7.14
N VAL A 111 9.33 -3.96 -8.02
CA VAL A 111 10.65 -3.48 -8.46
C VAL A 111 11.26 -2.56 -7.40
N VAL A 112 12.54 -2.75 -7.13
CA VAL A 112 13.32 -1.90 -6.21
C VAL A 112 14.77 -1.72 -6.71
N ASP A 113 15.26 -0.49 -6.62
CA ASP A 113 16.67 -0.18 -6.88
C ASP A 113 17.56 -0.80 -5.77
N GLN A 114 18.37 -1.78 -6.16
CA GLN A 114 19.26 -2.49 -5.24
C GLN A 114 20.44 -1.65 -4.74
N SER A 115 20.73 -0.52 -5.36
CA SER A 115 21.78 0.39 -4.91
C SER A 115 21.41 1.13 -3.63
N SER A 116 20.12 1.22 -3.33
CA SER A 116 19.56 1.84 -2.13
C SER A 116 19.22 0.80 -1.07
N ASN A 117 20.08 0.63 -0.06
CA ASN A 117 19.80 -0.24 1.07
C ASN A 117 18.48 0.09 1.77
N ALA A 118 18.11 1.37 1.84
CA ALA A 118 16.86 1.82 2.44
C ALA A 118 15.66 1.27 1.68
N LEU A 119 15.63 1.38 0.35
CA LEU A 119 14.54 0.86 -0.48
C LEU A 119 14.45 -0.67 -0.39
N VAL A 120 15.60 -1.36 -0.39
CA VAL A 120 15.63 -2.82 -0.23
C VAL A 120 15.05 -3.24 1.12
N GLN A 121 15.44 -2.59 2.22
CA GLN A 121 14.90 -2.89 3.55
C GLN A 121 13.40 -2.59 3.65
N GLN A 122 12.94 -1.50 3.05
CA GLN A 122 11.53 -1.17 2.96
C GLN A 122 10.73 -2.22 2.16
N ALA A 123 11.29 -2.68 1.03
CA ALA A 123 10.67 -3.72 0.21
C ALA A 123 10.56 -5.05 0.97
N ASP A 124 11.62 -5.46 1.65
CA ASP A 124 11.64 -6.68 2.45
C ASP A 124 10.66 -6.57 3.66
N SER A 125 10.50 -5.39 4.25
CA SER A 125 9.50 -5.12 5.30
C SER A 125 8.07 -5.21 4.76
N MET A 126 7.79 -4.63 3.60
CA MET A 126 6.48 -4.72 2.93
C MET A 126 6.13 -6.18 2.61
N LYS A 127 7.05 -6.90 1.95
CA LYS A 127 6.90 -8.34 1.68
C LYS A 127 6.55 -9.10 2.96
N SER A 128 7.33 -8.90 4.01
CA SER A 128 7.16 -9.61 5.28
C SER A 128 5.78 -9.35 5.90
N SER A 129 5.33 -8.11 5.95
CA SER A 129 4.04 -7.76 6.56
C SER A 129 2.85 -8.27 5.76
N ILE A 130 2.89 -8.14 4.44
CA ILE A 130 1.82 -8.61 3.56
C ILE A 130 1.70 -10.13 3.61
N GLU A 131 2.82 -10.86 3.45
CA GLU A 131 2.83 -12.32 3.48
C GLU A 131 2.46 -12.89 4.86
N ALA A 132 2.85 -12.22 5.95
CA ALA A 132 2.44 -12.61 7.29
C ALA A 132 0.93 -12.42 7.53
N SER A 133 0.36 -11.34 7.02
CA SER A 133 -1.06 -11.02 7.18
C SER A 133 -1.96 -11.90 6.32
N LEU A 134 -1.60 -12.15 5.06
CA LEU A 134 -2.45 -12.84 4.09
C LEU A 134 -2.12 -14.32 3.91
N GLY A 135 -0.90 -14.74 4.29
CA GLY A 135 -0.38 -16.09 4.08
C GLY A 135 0.22 -16.28 2.69
N LYS A 136 1.38 -16.94 2.64
CA LYS A 136 2.11 -17.21 1.37
C LYS A 136 1.37 -18.11 0.40
N ASP A 137 0.42 -18.90 0.89
CA ASP A 137 -0.46 -19.71 0.03
C ASP A 137 -1.50 -18.86 -0.74
N ASN A 138 -1.62 -17.58 -0.39
CA ASN A 138 -2.54 -16.67 -1.04
C ASN A 138 -1.82 -15.57 -1.82
N VAL A 139 -0.78 -14.96 -1.24
CA VAL A 139 -0.05 -13.85 -1.86
C VAL A 139 1.45 -14.01 -1.62
N VAL A 140 2.22 -13.83 -2.65
CA VAL A 140 3.69 -13.78 -2.61
C VAL A 140 4.14 -12.46 -3.22
N ILE A 141 4.97 -11.72 -2.51
CA ILE A 141 5.60 -10.51 -3.02
C ILE A 141 6.97 -10.88 -3.56
N ASP A 142 7.14 -10.79 -4.87
CA ASP A 142 8.40 -11.06 -5.56
C ASP A 142 9.19 -9.76 -5.71
N VAL A 143 10.12 -9.52 -4.78
CA VAL A 143 10.96 -8.31 -4.80
C VAL A 143 12.03 -8.45 -5.88
N GLN A 144 11.90 -7.67 -6.94
CA GLN A 144 12.84 -7.59 -8.06
C GLN A 144 13.90 -6.55 -7.74
N LYS A 145 15.08 -7.00 -7.26
CA LYS A 145 16.22 -6.13 -6.93
C LYS A 145 17.04 -5.88 -8.19
N LEU A 146 16.85 -4.73 -8.81
CA LEU A 146 17.46 -4.38 -10.10
C LEU A 146 18.55 -3.30 -9.91
N SER A 147 19.41 -3.12 -10.93
CA SER A 147 20.27 -1.93 -10.98
C SER A 147 19.41 -0.67 -11.10
N THR A 148 19.98 0.51 -10.76
CA THR A 148 19.27 1.79 -10.89
C THR A 148 18.71 1.97 -12.30
N ASP A 149 19.55 1.77 -13.32
CA ASP A 149 19.14 1.93 -14.72
C ASP A 149 18.02 0.94 -15.12
N ASP A 150 18.11 -0.31 -14.69
CA ASP A 150 17.11 -1.33 -15.01
C ASP A 150 15.77 -1.05 -14.26
N ALA A 151 15.86 -0.62 -12.99
CA ALA A 151 14.69 -0.25 -12.21
C ALA A 151 13.97 0.97 -12.84
N ASP A 152 14.71 2.01 -13.19
CA ASP A 152 14.19 3.20 -13.84
C ASP A 152 13.57 2.90 -15.22
N ASN A 153 14.20 2.05 -16.00
CA ASN A 153 13.67 1.63 -17.31
C ASN A 153 12.41 0.79 -17.19
N ALA A 154 12.32 -0.05 -16.16
CA ALA A 154 11.12 -0.86 -15.92
C ALA A 154 9.94 -0.04 -15.36
N THR A 155 10.20 1.13 -14.75
CA THR A 155 9.21 1.92 -14.02
C THR A 155 9.06 3.34 -14.60
N TYR A 156 9.90 4.26 -14.15
CA TYR A 156 9.78 5.70 -14.39
C TYR A 156 9.98 6.09 -15.87
N PHE A 157 10.99 5.51 -16.53
CA PHE A 157 11.32 5.82 -17.93
C PHE A 157 10.62 4.92 -18.95
N ALA A 158 9.77 4.00 -18.51
CA ALA A 158 9.00 3.17 -19.43
C ALA A 158 8.12 4.05 -20.33
N GLN A 159 8.35 3.97 -21.64
CA GLN A 159 7.69 4.83 -22.65
C GLN A 159 6.28 4.36 -23.00
N SER A 160 5.95 3.12 -22.68
CA SER A 160 4.63 2.54 -22.94
C SER A 160 4.24 1.57 -21.80
N PRO A 161 2.95 1.27 -21.65
CA PRO A 161 2.50 0.27 -20.67
C PRO A 161 3.16 -1.11 -20.84
N ASP A 162 3.49 -1.49 -22.07
CA ASP A 162 4.09 -2.80 -22.36
C ASP A 162 5.55 -2.92 -21.89
N GLN A 163 6.20 -1.79 -21.63
CA GLN A 163 7.56 -1.73 -21.10
C GLN A 163 7.59 -1.73 -19.57
N LYS A 164 6.43 -1.53 -18.94
CA LYS A 164 6.31 -1.58 -17.47
C LYS A 164 6.23 -3.02 -17.00
N ASP A 165 7.31 -3.52 -16.43
CA ASP A 165 7.41 -4.91 -15.97
C ASP A 165 7.35 -4.97 -14.44
N PHE A 166 6.24 -4.49 -13.89
CA PHE A 166 5.98 -4.53 -12.47
C PHE A 166 4.47 -4.53 -12.16
N ASP A 167 4.10 -5.00 -10.99
CA ASP A 167 2.75 -4.92 -10.43
C ASP A 167 2.64 -3.81 -9.40
N MET A 168 3.71 -3.58 -8.65
CA MET A 168 3.84 -2.53 -7.62
C MET A 168 5.17 -1.80 -7.78
N ASP A 169 5.14 -0.52 -7.52
CA ASP A 169 6.30 0.36 -7.51
C ASP A 169 6.13 1.40 -6.40
N ILE A 170 7.24 2.03 -6.00
CA ILE A 170 7.25 3.16 -5.09
C ILE A 170 7.53 4.43 -5.88
N THR A 171 6.74 5.46 -5.62
CA THR A 171 6.97 6.78 -6.19
C THR A 171 6.87 7.84 -5.10
N GLY A 172 7.55 8.95 -5.32
CA GLY A 172 7.51 10.13 -4.47
C GLY A 172 6.85 11.30 -5.18
N TRP A 173 6.11 12.10 -4.45
CA TRP A 173 5.56 13.36 -4.93
C TRP A 173 5.80 14.45 -3.90
N GLY A 174 6.34 15.57 -4.34
CA GLY A 174 6.40 16.79 -3.53
C GLY A 174 5.16 17.65 -3.80
N PRO A 175 4.53 18.22 -2.77
CA PRO A 175 3.44 19.18 -3.03
C PRO A 175 3.97 20.39 -3.77
N ASP A 176 3.20 20.87 -4.75
CA ASP A 176 3.42 22.17 -5.35
C ASP A 176 3.20 23.24 -4.28
N PHE A 177 4.02 24.30 -4.33
CA PHE A 177 3.81 25.44 -3.46
C PHE A 177 2.55 26.16 -3.92
N GLN A 178 1.65 26.28 -2.97
CA GLN A 178 0.47 27.13 -2.97
C GLN A 178 -0.06 27.66 -4.29
N ASP A 179 -1.25 27.29 -4.55
CA ASP A 179 -2.22 28.25 -5.06
C ASP A 179 -3.16 28.70 -3.94
#